data_51cdf5a87de6b6b8970de45c80e502c7
#
_entry.id   51cdf5a87de6b6b8970de45c80e502c7
#
_cell.length_a   1.000
_cell.length_b   1.000
_cell.length_c   1.000
_cell.angle_alpha   90.00
_cell.angle_beta   90.00
_cell.angle_gamma   90.00
#
_symmetry.space_group_name_H-M   'P 1'
#
loop_
_entity.id
_entity.type
_entity.pdbx_description
1 polymer ?
#
loop_
_entity_poly.entity_id
_entity_poly.type
_entity_poly.pdbx_seq_one_letter_code
_entity_poly.pdbx_strand_id
1 'polypeptide(L)'
;MRTIDLKSPRTDAARLIGGGAVLIASSVLADSAMEHYRGSFANPAMVAPLAASTVSIAVNSFAGDGRSAGSFAPASHAAAAAVGTAGLGFHVYNILRQPGGLTLSNLFYQAPIGAPAALVLAGTFGSLSHRLSVGKNSIGPIDLGSGRWLAALTAFGIMGTVAEAGLLHFRGAFHNPAMWLPITLPSLSAAALAKAALTARGGTITTALLAATAAVGLVGAAFHAYGVSRNMGGWKNWRQNLLAGPPLSAPPAFTGLAIIGLGAMLLMSRSARG
;
A
#
# COMPACT_ATOMS: atom_id res chain seq x y z
N MET A 1 -39.52 2.27 13.36
CA MET A 1 -38.32 2.86 13.98
C MET A 1 -37.16 1.89 13.69
N ARG A 2 -36.36 2.10 12.62
CA ARG A 2 -35.20 1.25 12.34
C ARG A 2 -34.13 1.59 13.36
N THR A 3 -33.81 0.65 14.24
CA THR A 3 -32.63 0.72 15.09
C THR A 3 -31.42 0.90 14.18
N ILE A 4 -30.72 2.01 14.33
CA ILE A 4 -29.39 2.22 13.70
C ILE A 4 -28.49 1.19 14.36
N ASP A 5 -28.27 0.08 13.64
CA ASP A 5 -27.33 -0.97 14.04
C ASP A 5 -25.93 -0.34 13.97
N LEU A 6 -25.44 0.15 15.09
CA LEU A 6 -24.08 0.66 15.24
C LEU A 6 -23.16 -0.54 15.01
N LYS A 7 -22.71 -0.68 13.74
CA LYS A 7 -21.80 -1.74 13.32
C LYS A 7 -20.65 -1.84 14.32
N SER A 8 -20.33 -3.05 14.73
CA SER A 8 -19.29 -3.24 15.74
C SER A 8 -17.99 -2.61 15.21
N PRO A 9 -17.22 -1.89 16.03
CA PRO A 9 -15.96 -1.27 15.60
C PRO A 9 -14.89 -2.26 15.09
N ARG A 10 -15.06 -3.59 15.24
CA ARG A 10 -14.28 -4.60 14.52
C ARG A 10 -14.63 -4.57 13.03
N THR A 11 -15.90 -4.43 12.71
CA THR A 11 -16.38 -4.25 11.34
C THR A 11 -15.81 -2.97 10.74
N ASP A 12 -15.72 -1.89 11.51
CA ASP A 12 -15.14 -0.62 11.03
C ASP A 12 -13.63 -0.73 10.82
N ALA A 13 -12.90 -1.39 11.73
CA ALA A 13 -11.48 -1.68 11.53
C ALA A 13 -11.24 -2.55 10.29
N ALA A 14 -12.03 -3.63 10.12
CA ALA A 14 -11.95 -4.48 8.94
C ALA A 14 -12.19 -3.69 7.64
N ARG A 15 -13.14 -2.75 7.63
CA ARG A 15 -13.43 -1.87 6.49
C ARG A 15 -12.27 -0.93 6.18
N LEU A 16 -11.68 -0.30 7.21
CA LEU A 16 -10.50 0.55 7.01
C LEU A 16 -9.34 -0.25 6.42
N ILE A 17 -9.08 -1.45 6.94
CA ILE A 17 -8.02 -2.32 6.44
C ILE A 17 -8.29 -2.75 5.00
N GLY A 18 -9.52 -3.18 4.70
CA GLY A 18 -9.93 -3.55 3.34
C GLY A 18 -9.87 -2.39 2.36
N GLY A 19 -10.34 -1.21 2.75
CA GLY A 19 -10.26 0.02 1.96
C GLY A 19 -8.81 0.44 1.68
N GLY A 20 -7.94 0.33 2.69
CA GLY A 20 -6.51 0.56 2.50
C GLY A 20 -5.87 -0.47 1.56
N ALA A 21 -6.26 -1.75 1.64
CA ALA A 21 -5.80 -2.79 0.72
C ALA A 21 -6.25 -2.51 -0.73
N VAL A 22 -7.48 -1.99 -0.94
CA VAL A 22 -7.96 -1.53 -2.26
C VAL A 22 -7.07 -0.43 -2.81
N LEU A 23 -6.73 0.58 -2.02
CA LEU A 23 -5.87 1.68 -2.46
C LEU A 23 -4.46 1.21 -2.82
N ILE A 24 -3.88 0.31 -2.04
CA ILE A 24 -2.58 -0.28 -2.36
C ILE A 24 -2.66 -1.11 -3.65
N ALA A 25 -3.67 -1.97 -3.78
CA ALA A 25 -3.85 -2.78 -4.98
C ALA A 25 -4.11 -1.91 -6.23
N SER A 26 -4.83 -0.78 -6.10
CA SER A 26 -5.05 0.18 -7.19
C SER A 26 -3.75 0.88 -7.60
N SER A 27 -2.93 1.24 -6.62
CA SER A 27 -1.58 1.77 -6.85
C SER A 27 -0.73 0.77 -7.63
N VAL A 28 -0.68 -0.50 -7.19
CA VAL A 28 0.06 -1.56 -7.86
C VAL A 28 -0.47 -1.83 -9.27
N LEU A 29 -1.80 -1.87 -9.45
CA LEU A 29 -2.40 -2.07 -10.78
C LEU A 29 -1.94 -1.01 -11.78
N ALA A 30 -2.05 0.26 -11.39
CA ALA A 30 -1.69 1.37 -12.26
C ALA A 30 -0.17 1.42 -12.52
N ASP A 31 0.65 1.19 -11.49
CA ASP A 31 2.10 1.19 -11.61
C ASP A 31 2.58 0.03 -12.49
N SER A 32 2.16 -1.19 -12.20
CA SER A 32 2.52 -2.37 -12.98
C SER A 32 2.03 -2.26 -14.43
N ALA A 33 0.83 -1.70 -14.67
CA ALA A 33 0.34 -1.48 -16.03
C ALA A 33 1.27 -0.56 -16.82
N MET A 34 1.71 0.55 -16.22
CA MET A 34 2.62 1.50 -16.88
C MET A 34 4.01 0.92 -17.06
N GLU A 35 4.60 0.33 -16.04
CA GLU A 35 5.98 -0.19 -16.10
C GLU A 35 6.08 -1.40 -17.04
N HIS A 36 5.11 -2.31 -17.01
CA HIS A 36 5.09 -3.46 -17.90
C HIS A 36 4.77 -3.06 -19.35
N TYR A 37 3.95 -2.00 -19.56
CA TYR A 37 3.74 -1.43 -20.88
C TYR A 37 5.04 -0.81 -21.42
N ARG A 38 5.84 -0.09 -20.62
CA ARG A 38 7.18 0.39 -21.00
C ARG A 38 8.09 -0.76 -21.43
N GLY A 39 8.01 -1.90 -20.72
CA GLY A 39 8.71 -3.13 -21.05
C GLY A 39 8.06 -3.95 -22.18
N SER A 40 7.05 -3.39 -22.87
CA SER A 40 6.33 -4.04 -23.99
C SER A 40 5.74 -5.41 -23.64
N PHE A 41 5.46 -5.68 -22.36
CA PHE A 41 4.99 -6.98 -21.87
C PHE A 41 5.86 -8.15 -22.40
N ALA A 42 7.17 -7.96 -22.46
CA ALA A 42 8.11 -8.92 -23.05
C ALA A 42 8.05 -10.33 -22.44
N ASN A 43 7.55 -10.44 -21.20
CA ASN A 43 7.29 -11.72 -20.54
C ASN A 43 5.78 -11.82 -20.21
N PRO A 44 5.07 -12.89 -20.63
CA PRO A 44 3.64 -13.06 -20.32
C PRO A 44 3.30 -13.01 -18.82
N ALA A 45 4.23 -13.39 -17.94
CA ALA A 45 4.06 -13.28 -16.49
C ALA A 45 3.85 -11.82 -16.01
N MET A 46 4.21 -10.83 -16.81
CA MET A 46 3.98 -9.40 -16.50
C MET A 46 2.47 -9.04 -16.46
N VAL A 47 1.58 -9.90 -16.96
CA VAL A 47 0.12 -9.73 -16.83
C VAL A 47 -0.38 -10.16 -15.44
N ALA A 48 0.35 -11.06 -14.75
CA ALA A 48 -0.09 -11.62 -13.48
C ALA A 48 -0.37 -10.58 -12.39
N PRO A 49 0.48 -9.57 -12.12
CA PRO A 49 0.19 -8.55 -11.12
C PRO A 49 -1.03 -7.68 -11.48
N LEU A 50 -1.32 -7.46 -12.77
CA LEU A 50 -2.50 -6.72 -13.21
C LEU A 50 -3.78 -7.50 -12.86
N ALA A 51 -3.81 -8.80 -13.19
CA ALA A 51 -4.92 -9.67 -12.87
C ALA A 51 -5.12 -9.81 -11.35
N ALA A 52 -4.04 -10.07 -10.60
CA ALA A 52 -4.09 -10.23 -9.15
C ALA A 52 -4.55 -8.94 -8.44
N SER A 53 -4.06 -7.77 -8.87
CA SER A 53 -4.48 -6.49 -8.31
C SER A 53 -5.95 -6.20 -8.61
N THR A 54 -6.41 -6.46 -9.83
CA THR A 54 -7.82 -6.27 -10.22
C THR A 54 -8.75 -7.14 -9.37
N VAL A 55 -8.41 -8.41 -9.19
CA VAL A 55 -9.18 -9.34 -8.35
C VAL A 55 -9.15 -8.87 -6.88
N SER A 56 -7.98 -8.46 -6.38
CA SER A 56 -7.84 -7.94 -5.01
C SER A 56 -8.71 -6.70 -4.77
N ILE A 57 -8.76 -5.76 -5.71
CA ILE A 57 -9.63 -4.58 -5.65
C ILE A 57 -11.09 -5.02 -5.58
N ALA A 58 -11.54 -5.86 -6.51
CA ALA A 58 -12.92 -6.31 -6.57
C ALA A 58 -13.35 -7.00 -5.25
N VAL A 59 -12.57 -7.97 -4.77
CA VAL A 59 -12.90 -8.74 -3.56
C VAL A 59 -12.96 -7.85 -2.31
N ASN A 60 -12.00 -6.93 -2.14
CA ASN A 60 -12.00 -6.04 -0.98
C ASN A 60 -13.11 -4.99 -1.04
N SER A 61 -13.49 -4.51 -2.23
CA SER A 61 -14.60 -3.57 -2.41
C SER A 61 -15.94 -4.19 -2.03
N PHE A 62 -16.21 -5.43 -2.45
CA PHE A 62 -17.43 -6.15 -2.07
C PHE A 62 -17.50 -6.45 -0.57
N ALA A 63 -16.37 -6.74 0.07
CA ALA A 63 -16.33 -6.95 1.52
C ALA A 63 -16.70 -5.69 2.32
N GLY A 64 -16.38 -4.50 1.79
CA GLY A 64 -16.76 -3.20 2.36
C GLY A 64 -18.29 -3.00 2.45
N ASP A 65 -19.04 -3.55 1.51
CA ASP A 65 -20.50 -3.47 1.46
C ASP A 65 -21.22 -4.50 2.36
N GLY A 66 -20.48 -5.26 3.18
CA GLY A 66 -21.05 -6.31 4.01
C GLY A 66 -21.42 -7.58 3.24
N ARG A 67 -21.05 -7.66 1.96
CA ARG A 67 -21.18 -8.86 1.12
C ARG A 67 -19.94 -9.72 1.32
N SER A 68 -20.12 -10.93 1.77
CA SER A 68 -19.01 -11.89 1.87
C SER A 68 -18.69 -12.42 0.48
N ALA A 69 -17.45 -12.27 0.02
CA ALA A 69 -16.97 -12.98 -1.16
C ALA A 69 -16.77 -14.50 -0.88
N GLY A 70 -17.28 -14.98 0.24
CA GLY A 70 -17.28 -16.39 0.62
C GLY A 70 -15.89 -17.01 0.68
N SER A 71 -15.77 -18.25 0.23
CA SER A 71 -14.51 -19.00 0.16
C SER A 71 -13.53 -18.48 -0.90
N PHE A 72 -13.99 -17.63 -1.83
CA PHE A 72 -13.15 -17.05 -2.86
C PHE A 72 -12.20 -15.97 -2.32
N ALA A 73 -12.60 -15.22 -1.28
CA ALA A 73 -11.78 -14.15 -0.72
C ALA A 73 -10.43 -14.63 -0.18
N PRO A 74 -10.33 -15.68 0.67
CA PRO A 74 -9.03 -16.18 1.14
C PRO A 74 -8.10 -16.60 0.01
N ALA A 75 -8.64 -17.28 -1.01
CA ALA A 75 -7.86 -17.75 -2.15
C ALA A 75 -7.31 -16.57 -2.98
N SER A 76 -8.15 -15.55 -3.25
CA SER A 76 -7.73 -14.37 -4.02
C SER A 76 -6.66 -13.54 -3.29
N HIS A 77 -6.78 -13.38 -1.97
CA HIS A 77 -5.77 -12.67 -1.17
C HIS A 77 -4.45 -13.44 -1.12
N ALA A 78 -4.51 -14.77 -0.96
CA ALA A 78 -3.33 -15.63 -1.02
C ALA A 78 -2.66 -15.57 -2.40
N ALA A 79 -3.46 -15.59 -3.48
CA ALA A 79 -2.95 -15.46 -4.84
C ALA A 79 -2.26 -14.10 -5.06
N ALA A 80 -2.85 -12.99 -4.59
CA ALA A 80 -2.23 -11.67 -4.68
C ALA A 80 -0.88 -11.62 -3.95
N ALA A 81 -0.81 -12.16 -2.72
CA ALA A 81 0.44 -12.24 -1.97
C ALA A 81 1.47 -13.13 -2.68
N ALA A 82 1.07 -14.27 -3.23
CA ALA A 82 1.95 -15.20 -3.95
C ALA A 82 2.50 -14.56 -5.24
N VAL A 83 1.65 -13.90 -6.04
CA VAL A 83 2.07 -13.17 -7.25
C VAL A 83 3.03 -12.04 -6.90
N GLY A 84 2.74 -11.28 -5.83
CA GLY A 84 3.63 -10.24 -5.33
C GLY A 84 4.99 -10.80 -4.91
N THR A 85 5.01 -11.92 -4.18
CA THR A 85 6.24 -12.60 -3.74
C THR A 85 7.06 -13.10 -4.92
N ALA A 86 6.42 -13.75 -5.89
CA ALA A 86 7.09 -14.21 -7.09
C ALA A 86 7.65 -13.02 -7.89
N GLY A 87 6.85 -11.95 -8.07
CA GLY A 87 7.28 -10.72 -8.73
C GLY A 87 8.49 -10.08 -8.04
N LEU A 88 8.46 -9.99 -6.70
CA LEU A 88 9.58 -9.48 -5.91
C LEU A 88 10.84 -10.31 -6.15
N GLY A 89 10.72 -11.65 -6.14
CA GLY A 89 11.82 -12.55 -6.46
C GLY A 89 12.40 -12.31 -7.85
N PHE A 90 11.56 -12.15 -8.88
CA PHE A 90 12.00 -11.83 -10.23
C PHE A 90 12.70 -10.46 -10.33
N HIS A 91 12.17 -9.42 -9.68
CA HIS A 91 12.78 -8.11 -9.68
C HIS A 91 14.15 -8.12 -8.99
N VAL A 92 14.24 -8.74 -7.81
CA VAL A 92 15.51 -8.92 -7.09
C VAL A 92 16.51 -9.73 -7.92
N TYR A 93 16.07 -10.84 -8.53
CA TYR A 93 16.92 -11.64 -9.42
C TYR A 93 17.46 -10.77 -10.58
N ASN A 94 16.62 -9.96 -11.22
CA ASN A 94 17.04 -9.09 -12.31
C ASN A 94 18.04 -8.02 -11.86
N ILE A 95 17.94 -7.51 -10.64
CA ILE A 95 18.94 -6.59 -10.06
C ILE A 95 20.26 -7.32 -9.81
N LEU A 96 20.22 -8.49 -9.18
CA LEU A 96 21.41 -9.23 -8.79
C LEU A 96 22.25 -9.73 -9.98
N ARG A 97 21.60 -10.02 -11.11
CA ARG A 97 22.30 -10.49 -12.32
C ARG A 97 22.98 -9.36 -13.12
N GLN A 98 22.75 -8.10 -12.76
CA GLN A 98 23.46 -6.98 -13.42
C GLN A 98 24.92 -6.91 -12.98
N PRO A 99 25.83 -6.37 -13.82
CA PRO A 99 27.19 -6.11 -13.43
C PRO A 99 27.26 -5.32 -12.11
N GLY A 100 28.01 -5.82 -11.13
CA GLY A 100 28.11 -5.25 -9.79
C GLY A 100 27.05 -5.77 -8.80
N GLY A 101 26.05 -6.54 -9.24
CA GLY A 101 25.04 -7.15 -8.35
C GLY A 101 24.20 -6.12 -7.59
N LEU A 102 24.07 -6.26 -6.26
CA LEU A 102 23.30 -5.36 -5.42
C LEU A 102 24.07 -4.05 -5.15
N THR A 103 23.97 -3.12 -6.08
CA THR A 103 24.52 -1.76 -5.98
C THR A 103 23.40 -0.73 -5.97
N LEU A 104 23.68 0.48 -5.44
CA LEU A 104 22.72 1.59 -5.52
C LEU A 104 22.36 1.91 -6.97
N SER A 105 23.31 1.84 -7.89
CA SER A 105 23.06 2.05 -9.32
C SER A 105 22.03 1.06 -9.87
N ASN A 106 22.18 -0.23 -9.55
CA ASN A 106 21.26 -1.25 -10.04
C ASN A 106 19.87 -1.13 -9.37
N LEU A 107 19.80 -0.76 -8.08
CA LEU A 107 18.53 -0.43 -7.42
C LEU A 107 17.85 0.78 -8.06
N PHE A 108 18.64 1.75 -8.53
CA PHE A 108 18.16 2.98 -9.15
C PHE A 108 17.55 2.78 -10.53
N TYR A 109 18.19 1.97 -11.39
CA TYR A 109 17.91 1.94 -12.82
C TYR A 109 17.25 0.64 -13.29
N GLN A 110 17.18 -0.38 -12.43
CA GLN A 110 16.55 -1.66 -12.74
C GLN A 110 15.08 -1.71 -12.29
N ALA A 111 14.48 -2.89 -12.39
CA ALA A 111 13.08 -3.10 -12.07
C ALA A 111 12.75 -2.68 -10.62
N PRO A 112 11.72 -1.85 -10.41
CA PRO A 112 11.34 -1.39 -9.08
C PRO A 112 10.85 -2.55 -8.22
N ILE A 113 11.29 -2.60 -6.95
CA ILE A 113 10.90 -3.66 -6.00
C ILE A 113 9.64 -3.30 -5.19
N GLY A 114 9.24 -2.03 -5.21
CA GLY A 114 8.12 -1.53 -4.38
C GLY A 114 6.78 -2.05 -4.82
N ALA A 115 6.46 -2.05 -6.11
CA ALA A 115 5.17 -2.51 -6.60
C ALA A 115 4.89 -3.99 -6.27
N PRO A 116 5.79 -4.97 -6.52
CA PRO A 116 5.56 -6.34 -6.09
C PRO A 116 5.51 -6.49 -4.56
N ALA A 117 6.31 -5.77 -3.79
CA ALA A 117 6.22 -5.76 -2.32
C ALA A 117 4.88 -5.18 -1.84
N ALA A 118 4.37 -4.13 -2.49
CA ALA A 118 3.06 -3.57 -2.20
C ALA A 118 1.92 -4.55 -2.52
N LEU A 119 2.05 -5.39 -3.56
CA LEU A 119 1.07 -6.44 -3.85
C LEU A 119 1.06 -7.53 -2.77
N VAL A 120 2.21 -7.89 -2.21
CA VAL A 120 2.27 -8.78 -1.03
C VAL A 120 1.49 -8.16 0.13
N LEU A 121 1.70 -6.87 0.41
CA LEU A 121 0.98 -6.17 1.47
C LEU A 121 -0.53 -6.09 1.18
N ALA A 122 -0.95 -5.79 -0.06
CA ALA A 122 -2.36 -5.74 -0.43
C ALA A 122 -3.06 -7.08 -0.19
N GLY A 123 -2.45 -8.20 -0.61
CA GLY A 123 -2.95 -9.55 -0.34
C GLY A 123 -3.00 -9.88 1.16
N THR A 124 -1.96 -9.54 1.89
CA THR A 124 -1.88 -9.76 3.34
C THR A 124 -2.94 -8.97 4.09
N PHE A 125 -3.05 -7.65 3.85
CA PHE A 125 -4.05 -6.80 4.51
C PHE A 125 -5.48 -7.17 4.09
N GLY A 126 -5.71 -7.55 2.83
CA GLY A 126 -7.00 -8.09 2.39
C GLY A 126 -7.39 -9.35 3.17
N SER A 127 -6.46 -10.28 3.34
CA SER A 127 -6.67 -11.49 4.17
C SER A 127 -6.99 -11.14 5.62
N LEU A 128 -6.26 -10.18 6.23
CA LEU A 128 -6.51 -9.72 7.59
C LEU A 128 -7.87 -9.05 7.74
N SER A 129 -8.24 -8.18 6.79
CA SER A 129 -9.56 -7.56 6.72
C SER A 129 -10.67 -8.61 6.67
N HIS A 130 -10.57 -9.57 5.75
CA HIS A 130 -11.54 -10.66 5.62
C HIS A 130 -11.67 -11.48 6.92
N ARG A 131 -10.54 -11.86 7.54
CA ARG A 131 -10.59 -12.63 8.81
C ARG A 131 -11.30 -11.87 9.91
N LEU A 132 -10.98 -10.59 10.10
CA LEU A 132 -11.65 -9.74 11.09
C LEU A 132 -13.14 -9.57 10.80
N SER A 133 -13.54 -9.45 9.54
CA SER A 133 -14.94 -9.29 9.13
C SER A 133 -15.80 -10.54 9.41
N VAL A 134 -15.20 -11.72 9.37
CA VAL A 134 -15.87 -13.00 9.72
C VAL A 134 -15.61 -13.43 11.19
N GLY A 135 -15.14 -12.53 12.03
CA GLY A 135 -14.96 -12.75 13.46
C GLY A 135 -13.73 -13.56 13.87
N LYS A 136 -12.83 -13.88 12.93
CA LYS A 136 -11.57 -14.60 13.21
C LYS A 136 -10.50 -13.63 13.69
N ASN A 137 -10.18 -13.66 14.98
CA ASN A 137 -9.30 -12.68 15.64
C ASN A 137 -7.83 -13.14 15.75
N SER A 138 -7.47 -14.31 15.22
CA SER A 138 -6.11 -14.84 15.35
C SER A 138 -5.63 -15.57 14.10
N ILE A 139 -4.31 -15.64 13.93
CA ILE A 139 -3.61 -16.51 12.98
C ILE A 139 -2.57 -17.30 13.78
N GLY A 140 -2.86 -18.56 14.10
CA GLY A 140 -2.02 -19.32 15.06
C GLY A 140 -1.91 -18.55 16.37
N PRO A 141 -0.68 -18.28 16.86
CA PRO A 141 -0.46 -17.53 18.10
C PRO A 141 -0.60 -16.00 17.96
N ILE A 142 -0.80 -15.49 16.75
CA ILE A 142 -0.89 -14.05 16.49
C ILE A 142 -2.31 -13.57 16.74
N ASP A 143 -2.49 -12.71 17.77
CA ASP A 143 -3.74 -12.03 18.03
C ASP A 143 -3.89 -10.79 17.12
N LEU A 144 -4.84 -10.86 16.19
CA LEU A 144 -5.21 -9.75 15.30
C LEU A 144 -6.10 -8.73 16.02
N GLY A 145 -6.86 -9.17 16.99
CA GLY A 145 -7.82 -8.33 17.72
C GLY A 145 -7.17 -7.21 18.51
N SER A 146 -5.94 -7.41 18.98
CA SER A 146 -5.14 -6.38 19.66
C SER A 146 -4.66 -5.24 18.76
N GLY A 147 -4.68 -5.42 17.44
CA GLY A 147 -4.19 -4.43 16.47
C GLY A 147 -2.66 -4.25 16.42
N ARG A 148 -1.90 -4.85 17.36
CA ARG A 148 -0.45 -4.64 17.49
C ARG A 148 0.34 -5.14 16.28
N TRP A 149 0.07 -6.37 15.84
CA TRP A 149 0.71 -6.95 14.66
C TRP A 149 0.37 -6.20 13.39
N LEU A 150 -0.87 -5.75 13.28
CA LEU A 150 -1.32 -4.93 12.17
C LEU A 150 -0.58 -3.59 12.15
N ALA A 151 -0.41 -2.95 13.30
CA ALA A 151 0.36 -1.71 13.43
C ALA A 151 1.84 -1.91 13.06
N ALA A 152 2.47 -2.99 13.53
CA ALA A 152 3.86 -3.31 13.22
C ALA A 152 4.06 -3.54 11.71
N LEU A 153 3.20 -4.36 11.09
CA LEU A 153 3.26 -4.63 9.64
C LEU A 153 3.00 -3.37 8.82
N THR A 154 2.07 -2.53 9.26
CA THR A 154 1.78 -1.25 8.58
C THR A 154 2.95 -0.28 8.70
N ALA A 155 3.58 -0.17 9.87
CA ALA A 155 4.79 0.64 10.05
C ALA A 155 5.93 0.18 9.13
N PHE A 156 6.13 -1.13 9.01
CA PHE A 156 7.09 -1.71 8.07
C PHE A 156 6.73 -1.36 6.61
N GLY A 157 5.47 -1.49 6.22
CA GLY A 157 4.99 -1.13 4.88
C GLY A 157 5.20 0.35 4.56
N ILE A 158 4.89 1.25 5.51
CA ILE A 158 5.16 2.70 5.35
C ILE A 158 6.64 2.94 5.13
N MET A 159 7.53 2.33 5.93
CA MET A 159 8.99 2.51 5.78
C MET A 159 9.51 1.98 4.45
N GLY A 160 8.98 0.84 3.94
CA GLY A 160 9.29 0.34 2.61
C GLY A 160 8.92 1.35 1.51
N THR A 161 7.72 1.93 1.60
CA THR A 161 7.25 2.96 0.67
C THR A 161 8.07 4.25 0.78
N VAL A 162 8.48 4.63 2.00
CA VAL A 162 9.41 5.77 2.24
C VAL A 162 10.76 5.52 1.57
N ALA A 163 11.31 4.32 1.69
CA ALA A 163 12.59 3.98 1.08
C ALA A 163 12.54 4.09 -0.45
N GLU A 164 11.47 3.58 -1.07
CA GLU A 164 11.28 3.70 -2.52
C GLU A 164 11.04 5.15 -2.95
N ALA A 165 10.16 5.89 -2.26
CA ALA A 165 9.93 7.31 -2.55
C ALA A 165 11.22 8.12 -2.39
N GLY A 166 12.02 7.84 -1.35
CA GLY A 166 13.32 8.47 -1.13
C GLY A 166 14.28 8.23 -2.28
N LEU A 167 14.37 6.98 -2.75
CA LEU A 167 15.20 6.60 -3.88
C LEU A 167 14.79 7.35 -5.17
N LEU A 168 13.49 7.38 -5.47
CA LEU A 168 12.95 8.02 -6.66
C LEU A 168 13.07 9.55 -6.61
N HIS A 169 12.85 10.17 -5.46
CA HIS A 169 13.02 11.61 -5.28
C HIS A 169 14.49 12.03 -5.32
N PHE A 170 15.38 11.19 -4.80
CA PHE A 170 16.82 11.40 -4.95
C PHE A 170 17.24 11.37 -6.44
N ARG A 171 16.67 10.47 -7.25
CA ARG A 171 16.87 10.50 -8.73
C ARG A 171 16.42 11.84 -9.32
N GLY A 172 15.37 12.45 -8.81
CA GLY A 172 14.91 13.79 -9.15
C GLY A 172 15.70 14.91 -8.48
N ALA A 173 16.83 14.62 -7.80
CA ALA A 173 17.71 15.56 -7.11
C ALA A 173 16.97 16.43 -6.06
N PHE A 174 15.83 16.02 -5.56
CA PHE A 174 15.01 16.80 -4.60
C PHE A 174 14.79 18.26 -5.03
N HIS A 175 14.69 18.49 -6.36
CA HIS A 175 14.63 19.85 -6.95
C HIS A 175 13.43 20.68 -6.45
N ASN A 176 12.40 20.05 -5.89
CA ASN A 176 11.27 20.72 -5.27
C ASN A 176 11.23 20.36 -3.77
N PRO A 177 11.18 21.35 -2.86
CA PRO A 177 11.12 21.12 -1.41
C PRO A 177 9.97 20.20 -0.98
N ALA A 178 8.84 20.17 -1.70
CA ALA A 178 7.72 19.27 -1.41
C ALA A 178 8.10 17.78 -1.53
N MET A 179 9.17 17.44 -2.25
CA MET A 179 9.68 16.07 -2.37
C MET A 179 10.23 15.50 -1.04
N TRP A 180 10.47 16.34 -0.04
CA TRP A 180 10.86 15.91 1.30
C TRP A 180 9.66 15.43 2.14
N LEU A 181 8.44 15.89 1.84
CA LEU A 181 7.24 15.54 2.61
C LEU A 181 6.97 14.03 2.68
N PRO A 182 6.98 13.26 1.54
CA PRO A 182 6.68 11.83 1.56
C PRO A 182 7.78 10.97 2.20
N ILE A 183 8.96 11.51 2.49
CA ILE A 183 10.00 10.77 3.18
C ILE A 183 10.15 11.18 4.66
N THR A 184 9.68 12.34 5.05
CA THR A 184 9.77 12.82 6.45
C THR A 184 8.52 12.49 7.26
N LEU A 185 7.35 12.96 6.82
CA LEU A 185 6.11 12.80 7.57
C LEU A 185 5.66 11.33 7.70
N PRO A 186 5.67 10.49 6.64
CA PRO A 186 5.37 9.07 6.80
C PRO A 186 6.38 8.32 7.68
N SER A 187 7.66 8.73 7.69
CA SER A 187 8.66 8.15 8.61
C SER A 187 8.30 8.39 10.07
N LEU A 188 7.86 9.61 10.40
CA LEU A 188 7.37 9.94 11.76
C LEU A 188 6.12 9.12 12.10
N SER A 189 5.21 8.94 11.13
CA SER A 189 4.02 8.10 11.30
C SER A 189 4.38 6.65 11.57
N ALA A 190 5.33 6.09 10.81
CA ALA A 190 5.81 4.72 10.98
C ALA A 190 6.45 4.52 12.35
N ALA A 191 7.30 5.45 12.79
CA ALA A 191 7.93 5.41 14.10
C ALA A 191 6.89 5.48 15.24
N ALA A 192 5.92 6.39 15.15
CA ALA A 192 4.84 6.50 16.12
C ALA A 192 3.96 5.24 16.17
N LEU A 193 3.67 4.65 15.00
CA LEU A 193 2.87 3.43 14.89
C LEU A 193 3.65 2.20 15.40
N ALA A 194 4.94 2.10 15.13
CA ALA A 194 5.81 1.06 15.67
C ALA A 194 5.89 1.16 17.20
N LYS A 195 6.06 2.37 17.76
CA LYS A 195 5.98 2.59 19.22
C LYS A 195 4.63 2.13 19.78
N ALA A 196 3.51 2.47 19.12
CA ALA A 196 2.19 2.02 19.53
C ALA A 196 2.06 0.49 19.51
N ALA A 197 2.62 -0.18 18.50
CA ALA A 197 2.66 -1.65 18.43
C ALA A 197 3.43 -2.27 19.60
N LEU A 198 4.57 -1.69 19.98
CA LEU A 198 5.41 -2.18 21.09
C LEU A 198 4.75 -1.96 22.45
N THR A 199 4.19 -0.77 22.67
CA THR A 199 3.62 -0.37 23.98
C THR A 199 2.16 -0.77 24.17
N ALA A 200 1.49 -1.28 23.12
CA ALA A 200 0.04 -1.50 23.07
C ALA A 200 -0.79 -0.23 23.35
N ARG A 201 -0.20 0.95 23.18
CA ARG A 201 -0.82 2.26 23.45
C ARG A 201 -0.76 3.12 22.21
N GLY A 202 -1.92 3.37 21.62
CA GLY A 202 -2.09 4.35 20.55
C GLY A 202 -2.57 5.69 21.13
N GLY A 203 -2.03 6.79 20.60
CA GLY A 203 -2.41 8.15 21.04
C GLY A 203 -2.88 9.04 19.88
N THR A 204 -3.42 10.20 20.23
CA THR A 204 -3.93 11.21 19.29
C THR A 204 -2.83 11.63 18.29
N ILE A 205 -1.57 11.73 18.74
CA ILE A 205 -0.43 12.08 17.88
C ILE A 205 -0.24 11.04 16.78
N THR A 206 -0.26 9.74 17.12
CA THR A 206 -0.13 8.68 16.10
C THR A 206 -1.27 8.74 15.09
N THR A 207 -2.50 8.94 15.56
CA THR A 207 -3.68 9.09 14.70
C THR A 207 -3.56 10.32 13.78
N ALA A 208 -3.12 11.47 14.32
CA ALA A 208 -2.92 12.69 13.53
C ALA A 208 -1.82 12.53 12.48
N LEU A 209 -0.70 11.90 12.82
CA LEU A 209 0.38 11.61 11.88
C LEU A 209 -0.08 10.67 10.76
N LEU A 210 -0.87 9.64 11.06
CA LEU A 210 -1.46 8.75 10.05
C LEU A 210 -2.44 9.51 9.15
N ALA A 211 -3.31 10.37 9.70
CA ALA A 211 -4.20 11.19 8.90
C ALA A 211 -3.43 12.13 7.97
N ALA A 212 -2.37 12.75 8.47
CA ALA A 212 -1.49 13.60 7.67
C ALA A 212 -0.76 12.79 6.59
N THR A 213 -0.30 11.55 6.88
CA THR A 213 0.30 10.65 5.88
C THR A 213 -0.71 10.27 4.79
N ALA A 214 -1.97 10.02 5.15
CA ALA A 214 -3.02 9.78 4.16
C ALA A 214 -3.21 10.99 3.23
N ALA A 215 -3.20 12.21 3.79
CA ALA A 215 -3.28 13.44 3.01
C ALA A 215 -2.05 13.62 2.08
N VAL A 216 -0.84 13.29 2.56
CA VAL A 216 0.39 13.34 1.73
C VAL A 216 0.26 12.42 0.50
N GLY A 217 -0.33 11.24 0.64
CA GLY A 217 -0.55 10.34 -0.51
C GLY A 217 -1.47 10.97 -1.57
N LEU A 218 -2.59 11.60 -1.16
CA LEU A 218 -3.52 12.27 -2.07
C LEU A 218 -2.91 13.51 -2.71
N VAL A 219 -2.29 14.36 -1.89
CA VAL A 219 -1.62 15.60 -2.35
C VAL A 219 -0.45 15.25 -3.26
N GLY A 220 0.31 14.19 -2.96
CA GLY A 220 1.39 13.69 -3.80
C GLY A 220 0.91 13.28 -5.18
N ALA A 221 -0.23 12.57 -5.28
CA ALA A 221 -0.84 12.23 -6.57
C ALA A 221 -1.22 13.50 -7.36
N ALA A 222 -1.77 14.52 -6.69
CA ALA A 222 -2.08 15.81 -7.32
C ALA A 222 -0.81 16.53 -7.80
N PHE A 223 0.28 16.53 -7.02
CA PHE A 223 1.57 17.08 -7.46
C PHE A 223 2.14 16.34 -8.67
N HIS A 224 2.04 15.00 -8.70
CA HIS A 224 2.48 14.21 -9.85
C HIS A 224 1.61 14.51 -11.09
N ALA A 225 0.28 14.64 -10.92
CA ALA A 225 -0.62 15.03 -12.00
C ALA A 225 -0.29 16.44 -12.53
N TYR A 226 0.01 17.37 -11.65
CA TYR A 226 0.50 18.70 -12.02
C TYR A 226 1.84 18.60 -12.77
N GLY A 227 2.77 17.77 -12.32
CA GLY A 227 4.03 17.51 -13.03
C GLY A 227 3.80 17.00 -14.45
N VAL A 228 2.89 16.05 -14.64
CA VAL A 228 2.48 15.56 -15.98
C VAL A 228 1.92 16.69 -16.83
N SER A 229 1.09 17.56 -16.28
CA SER A 229 0.46 18.69 -17.02
C SER A 229 1.49 19.71 -17.52
N ARG A 230 2.65 19.81 -16.87
CA ARG A 230 3.71 20.76 -17.21
C ARG A 230 4.68 20.25 -18.28
N ASN A 231 4.65 18.96 -18.60
CA ASN A 231 5.45 18.41 -19.67
C ASN A 231 4.97 18.91 -21.04
N MET A 232 5.83 18.85 -22.05
CA MET A 232 5.51 19.33 -23.41
C MET A 232 4.20 18.71 -23.91
N GLY A 233 3.26 19.58 -24.31
CA GLY A 233 1.92 19.17 -24.75
C GLY A 233 0.92 18.89 -23.62
N GLY A 234 1.35 18.90 -22.35
CA GLY A 234 0.48 18.69 -21.18
C GLY A 234 -0.37 17.42 -21.31
N TRP A 235 -1.64 17.49 -20.91
CA TRP A 235 -2.60 16.38 -21.01
C TRP A 235 -3.01 16.04 -22.45
N LYS A 236 -2.75 16.90 -23.45
CA LYS A 236 -2.97 16.56 -24.87
C LYS A 236 -2.00 15.49 -25.34
N ASN A 237 -0.79 15.45 -24.77
CA ASN A 237 0.22 14.42 -24.99
C ASN A 237 0.26 13.42 -23.83
N TRP A 238 -0.91 13.00 -23.33
CA TRP A 238 -1.05 12.22 -22.11
C TRP A 238 -0.24 10.91 -22.11
N ARG A 239 -0.22 10.21 -23.24
CA ARG A 239 0.48 8.92 -23.38
C ARG A 239 1.98 9.07 -23.07
N GLN A 240 2.64 10.00 -23.74
CA GLN A 240 4.05 10.31 -23.52
C GLN A 240 4.29 10.79 -22.09
N ASN A 241 3.46 11.73 -21.62
CA ASN A 241 3.68 12.41 -20.35
C ASN A 241 3.36 11.54 -19.14
N LEU A 242 2.44 10.57 -19.24
CA LEU A 242 2.22 9.57 -18.20
C LEU A 242 3.37 8.55 -18.15
N LEU A 243 3.87 8.13 -19.31
CA LEU A 243 4.95 7.16 -19.36
C LEU A 243 6.31 7.74 -18.95
N ALA A 244 6.60 8.99 -19.31
CA ALA A 244 7.89 9.64 -19.03
C ALA A 244 7.87 10.51 -17.77
N GLY A 245 6.69 10.85 -17.24
CA GLY A 245 6.50 11.75 -16.10
C GLY A 245 6.59 11.05 -14.75
N PRO A 246 6.28 11.83 -13.68
CA PRO A 246 6.24 11.28 -12.34
C PRO A 246 5.12 10.24 -12.19
N PRO A 247 5.34 9.13 -11.46
CA PRO A 247 4.37 8.05 -11.34
C PRO A 247 3.16 8.49 -10.52
N LEU A 248 2.00 8.65 -11.18
CA LEU A 248 0.72 9.01 -10.52
C LEU A 248 0.23 7.93 -9.55
N SER A 249 0.63 6.70 -9.80
CA SER A 249 0.22 5.50 -9.07
C SER A 249 0.88 5.34 -7.71
N ALA A 250 2.10 5.85 -7.52
CA ALA A 250 2.89 5.57 -6.33
C ALA A 250 2.38 6.27 -5.05
N PRO A 251 2.03 7.59 -5.04
CA PRO A 251 1.65 8.28 -3.81
C PRO A 251 0.42 7.71 -3.10
N PRO A 252 -0.65 7.21 -3.76
CA PRO A 252 -1.82 6.63 -3.08
C PRO A 252 -1.52 5.44 -2.18
N ALA A 253 -0.39 4.75 -2.35
CA ALA A 253 0.05 3.69 -1.46
C ALA A 253 0.22 4.19 0.00
N PHE A 254 0.73 5.42 0.20
CA PHE A 254 0.79 6.05 1.53
C PHE A 254 -0.60 6.23 2.14
N THR A 255 -1.57 6.66 1.35
CA THR A 255 -2.97 6.80 1.80
C THR A 255 -3.52 5.45 2.25
N GLY A 256 -3.32 4.40 1.44
CA GLY A 256 -3.76 3.04 1.76
C GLY A 256 -3.16 2.53 3.07
N LEU A 257 -1.83 2.63 3.22
CA LEU A 257 -1.13 2.21 4.44
C LEU A 257 -1.56 3.03 5.67
N ALA A 258 -1.73 4.33 5.53
CA ALA A 258 -2.16 5.17 6.63
C ALA A 258 -3.59 4.83 7.11
N ILE A 259 -4.52 4.54 6.20
CA ILE A 259 -5.87 4.09 6.52
C ILE A 259 -5.84 2.73 7.25
N ILE A 260 -4.97 1.80 6.83
CA ILE A 260 -4.76 0.53 7.54
C ILE A 260 -4.22 0.79 8.95
N GLY A 261 -3.26 1.71 9.10
CA GLY A 261 -2.74 2.15 10.40
C GLY A 261 -3.84 2.69 11.32
N LEU A 262 -4.77 3.50 10.79
CA LEU A 262 -5.94 3.98 11.55
C LEU A 262 -6.85 2.81 11.98
N GLY A 263 -7.03 1.79 11.14
CA GLY A 263 -7.72 0.55 11.51
C GLY A 263 -7.04 -0.18 12.65
N ALA A 264 -5.70 -0.27 12.65
CA ALA A 264 -4.92 -0.84 13.75
C ALA A 264 -5.08 -0.05 15.05
N MET A 265 -5.05 1.28 14.98
CA MET A 265 -5.28 2.17 16.14
C MET A 265 -6.68 1.97 16.73
N LEU A 266 -7.69 1.79 15.89
CA LEU A 266 -9.06 1.51 16.32
C LEU A 266 -9.16 0.18 17.08
N LEU A 267 -8.47 -0.88 16.65
CA LEU A 267 -8.39 -2.15 17.35
C LEU A 267 -7.69 -1.99 18.72
N MET A 268 -6.52 -1.32 18.75
CA MET A 268 -5.76 -1.09 19.98
C MET A 268 -6.54 -0.29 21.04
N SER A 269 -7.27 0.74 20.62
CA SER A 269 -8.06 1.58 21.54
C SER A 269 -9.15 0.83 22.29
N ARG A 270 -9.55 -0.34 21.80
CA ARG A 270 -10.57 -1.22 22.41
C ARG A 270 -9.97 -2.24 23.33
N SER A 271 -8.86 -2.88 22.92
CA SER A 271 -8.16 -3.81 23.79
C SER A 271 -7.71 -3.15 25.10
N ALA A 272 -7.62 -1.82 25.12
CA ALA A 272 -7.29 -1.05 26.32
C ALA A 272 -8.51 -0.72 27.21
N ARG A 273 -9.74 -0.95 26.73
CA ARG A 273 -11.00 -0.64 27.45
C ARG A 273 -11.75 -1.89 27.94
N GLY A 274 -11.37 -3.07 27.50
CA GLY A 274 -11.88 -4.36 27.92
C GLY A 274 -10.91 -5.08 28.82
#